data_e5e3ee27768fbd00293c2e1756657951
#
_entry.id   e5e3ee27768fbd00293c2e1756657951
#
_cell.length_a   1.000
_cell.length_b   1.000
_cell.length_c   1.000
_cell.angle_alpha   90.00
_cell.angle_beta   90.00
_cell.angle_gamma   90.00
#
_symmetry.space_group_name_H-M   'P 1'
#
loop_
_entity.id
_entity.type
_entity.pdbx_description
1 polymer ?
#
loop_
_entity_poly.entity_id
_entity_poly.type
_entity_poly.pdbx_seq_one_letter_code
_entity_poly.pdbx_strand_id
1 'polypeptide(L)'
;MDHIAKITAQLPEHGLDAMLVTSAPGERYAVGFEGEGWVLVSRDGARYSTDGRYIEAARQQVTGAEIVLTERGQSHLALAREEIRRRGLKRVGFESGAVSVDALARYERALPCTLVPAQDLPDGLRASKDGEELAA
;
A
#
# COMPACT_ATOMS: atom_id res chain seq x y z
N MET A 1 16.82 7.51 1.37
CA MET A 1 15.55 7.59 0.63
C MET A 1 14.53 6.71 1.33
N ASP A 2 13.35 7.23 1.58
CA ASP A 2 12.33 6.41 2.22
C ASP A 2 11.76 5.37 1.25
N HIS A 3 11.10 4.37 1.79
CA HIS A 3 10.60 3.26 0.98
C HIS A 3 9.40 3.67 0.12
N ILE A 4 8.61 4.65 0.58
CA ILE A 4 7.51 5.18 -0.23
C ILE A 4 8.04 5.79 -1.52
N ALA A 5 9.11 6.56 -1.44
CA ALA A 5 9.74 7.14 -2.63
C ALA A 5 10.24 6.07 -3.60
N LYS A 6 10.79 4.97 -3.06
CA LYS A 6 11.25 3.84 -3.89
C LYS A 6 10.08 3.18 -4.62
N ILE A 7 8.97 2.95 -3.93
CA ILE A 7 7.77 2.38 -4.54
C ILE A 7 7.24 3.33 -5.62
N THR A 8 7.12 4.62 -5.30
CA THR A 8 6.65 5.63 -6.24
C THR A 8 7.49 5.65 -7.52
N ALA A 9 8.80 5.55 -7.39
CA ALA A 9 9.71 5.56 -8.54
C ALA A 9 9.50 4.36 -9.47
N GLN A 10 9.01 3.24 -8.93
CA GLN A 10 8.77 2.03 -9.72
C GLN A 10 7.41 2.00 -10.42
N LEU A 11 6.48 2.86 -10.03
CA LEU A 11 5.14 2.84 -10.61
C LEU A 11 5.11 2.99 -12.12
N PRO A 12 5.82 3.99 -12.72
CA PRO A 12 5.80 4.13 -14.17
C PRO A 12 6.37 2.92 -14.90
N GLU A 13 7.40 2.29 -14.37
CA GLU A 13 8.02 1.12 -15.00
C GLU A 13 7.08 -0.07 -15.07
N HIS A 14 6.14 -0.15 -14.13
CA HIS A 14 5.13 -1.22 -14.10
C HIS A 14 3.81 -0.79 -14.74
N GLY A 15 3.74 0.42 -15.29
CA GLY A 15 2.52 0.93 -15.91
C GLY A 15 1.39 1.16 -14.91
N LEU A 16 1.73 1.57 -13.70
CA LEU A 16 0.77 1.74 -12.60
C LEU A 16 0.61 3.20 -12.21
N ASP A 17 -0.61 3.56 -11.80
CA ASP A 17 -0.89 4.85 -11.18
C ASP A 17 -0.68 4.81 -9.67
N ALA A 18 -0.83 3.62 -9.08
CA ALA A 18 -0.67 3.44 -7.64
C ALA A 18 -0.38 1.97 -7.31
N MET A 19 0.09 1.74 -6.09
CA MET A 19 0.28 0.39 -5.54
C MET A 19 -0.48 0.28 -4.23
N LEU A 20 -1.31 -0.75 -4.11
CA LEU A 20 -2.05 -1.04 -2.90
C LEU A 20 -1.33 -2.16 -2.14
N VAL A 21 -0.92 -1.86 -0.92
CA VAL A 21 -0.19 -2.79 -0.06
C VAL A 21 -1.11 -3.21 1.08
N THR A 22 -1.38 -4.50 1.18
CA THR A 22 -2.31 -5.06 2.18
C THR A 22 -1.67 -6.11 3.09
N SER A 23 -0.47 -6.58 2.77
CA SER A 23 0.22 -7.59 3.58
C SER A 23 1.04 -6.95 4.70
N ALA A 24 1.24 -7.70 5.79
CA ALA A 24 2.06 -7.24 6.90
C ALA A 24 3.52 -6.99 6.49
N PRO A 25 4.18 -7.87 5.72
CA PRO A 25 5.54 -7.57 5.26
C PRO A 25 5.62 -6.35 4.37
N GLY A 26 4.63 -6.15 3.48
CA GLY A 26 4.57 -4.98 2.62
C GLY A 26 4.34 -3.70 3.41
N GLU A 27 3.45 -3.74 4.38
CA GLU A 27 3.18 -2.62 5.27
C GLU A 27 4.45 -2.21 6.01
N ARG A 28 5.14 -3.18 6.61
CA ARG A 28 6.39 -2.93 7.33
C ARG A 28 7.45 -2.33 6.44
N TYR A 29 7.59 -2.83 5.23
CA TYR A 29 8.54 -2.26 4.26
C TYR A 29 8.17 -0.81 3.92
N ALA A 30 6.90 -0.57 3.60
CA ALA A 30 6.47 0.72 3.07
C ALA A 30 6.53 1.83 4.12
N VAL A 31 6.03 1.59 5.33
CA VAL A 31 5.87 2.64 6.34
C VAL A 31 6.64 2.41 7.64
N GLY A 32 7.33 1.29 7.77
CA GLY A 32 8.13 0.99 8.96
C GLY A 32 7.31 0.60 10.18
N PHE A 33 6.06 0.23 9.98
CA PHE A 33 5.13 -0.07 11.07
C PHE A 33 4.19 -1.19 10.65
N GLU A 34 3.79 -2.01 11.61
CA GLU A 34 2.90 -3.13 11.38
C GLU A 34 1.72 -3.04 12.33
N GLY A 35 0.59 -2.55 11.86
CA GLY A 35 -0.62 -2.31 12.64
C GLY A 35 -1.88 -2.71 11.90
N GLU A 36 -1.80 -3.76 11.08
CA GLU A 36 -2.92 -4.30 10.32
C GLU A 36 -3.58 -3.26 9.42
N GLY A 37 -2.78 -2.32 8.92
CA GLY A 37 -3.27 -1.25 8.05
C GLY A 37 -2.96 -1.51 6.59
N TRP A 38 -3.56 -0.71 5.73
CA TRP A 38 -3.32 -0.73 4.29
C TRP A 38 -2.55 0.52 3.89
N VAL A 39 -1.70 0.39 2.87
CA VAL A 39 -0.96 1.53 2.30
C VAL A 39 -1.34 1.65 0.84
N LEU A 40 -1.74 2.86 0.43
CA LEU A 40 -1.96 3.16 -0.99
C LEU A 40 -0.91 4.19 -1.39
N VAL A 41 0.00 3.80 -2.27
CA VAL A 41 1.09 4.64 -2.75
C VAL A 41 0.78 5.11 -4.15
N SER A 42 0.69 6.43 -4.36
CA SER A 42 0.51 7.02 -5.69
C SER A 42 1.62 8.03 -5.93
N ARG A 43 1.66 8.61 -7.13
CA ARG A 43 2.65 9.63 -7.47
C ARG A 43 2.58 10.85 -6.54
N ASP A 44 1.39 11.16 -6.08
CA ASP A 44 1.15 12.36 -5.27
C ASP A 44 1.34 12.13 -3.78
N GLY A 45 1.70 10.92 -3.39
CA GLY A 45 1.94 10.60 -1.99
C GLY A 45 1.29 9.29 -1.58
N ALA A 46 1.44 8.94 -0.32
CA ALA A 46 0.94 7.70 0.22
C ALA A 46 -0.04 7.96 1.35
N ARG A 47 -1.01 7.07 1.49
CA ARG A 47 -1.95 7.07 2.60
C ARG A 47 -1.88 5.74 3.32
N TYR A 48 -1.81 5.81 4.64
CA TYR A 48 -1.82 4.63 5.49
C TYR A 48 -3.12 4.64 6.30
N SER A 49 -3.96 3.65 6.09
CA SER A 49 -5.20 3.53 6.86
C SER A 49 -4.99 2.60 8.04
N THR A 50 -5.46 3.02 9.21
CA THR A 50 -5.37 2.25 10.44
C THR A 50 -6.61 2.49 11.29
N ASP A 51 -6.81 1.66 12.30
CA ASP A 51 -7.96 1.80 13.21
C ASP A 51 -7.53 2.37 14.58
N GLY A 52 -8.52 2.56 15.46
CA GLY A 52 -8.29 3.16 16.77
C GLY A 52 -7.33 2.40 17.68
N ARG A 53 -7.15 1.09 17.45
CA ARG A 53 -6.23 0.28 18.25
C ARG A 53 -4.78 0.68 18.03
N TYR A 54 -4.45 1.13 16.81
CA TYR A 54 -3.06 1.38 16.40
C TYR A 54 -2.75 2.84 16.11
N ILE A 55 -3.75 3.73 16.16
CA ILE A 55 -3.57 5.11 15.69
C ILE A 55 -2.46 5.86 16.41
N GLU A 56 -2.33 5.69 17.71
CA GLU A 56 -1.30 6.40 18.48
C GLU A 56 0.10 5.91 18.11
N ALA A 57 0.28 4.60 18.04
CA ALA A 57 1.56 4.03 17.64
C ALA A 57 1.90 4.39 16.19
N ALA A 58 0.89 4.38 15.31
CA ALA A 58 1.09 4.74 13.92
C ALA A 58 1.58 6.18 13.77
N ARG A 59 1.00 7.12 14.52
CA ARG A 59 1.43 8.51 14.48
C ARG A 59 2.89 8.70 14.87
N GLN A 60 3.41 7.82 15.72
CA GLN A 60 4.79 7.89 16.16
C GLN A 60 5.76 7.16 15.23
N GLN A 61 5.32 6.10 14.56
CA GLN A 61 6.22 5.19 13.86
C GLN A 61 6.09 5.19 12.34
N VAL A 62 4.93 5.56 11.80
CA VAL A 62 4.72 5.56 10.34
C VAL A 62 5.50 6.69 9.70
N THR A 63 6.25 6.38 8.64
CA THR A 63 7.02 7.36 7.89
C THR A 63 6.58 7.39 6.43
N GLY A 64 6.57 8.59 5.85
CA GLY A 64 6.35 8.78 4.42
C GLY A 64 4.91 8.72 3.94
N ALA A 65 3.95 8.55 4.84
CA ALA A 65 2.55 8.43 4.46
C ALA A 65 1.66 9.28 5.37
N GLU A 66 0.58 9.79 4.81
CA GLU A 66 -0.46 10.44 5.59
C GLU A 66 -1.32 9.37 6.27
N ILE A 67 -1.54 9.51 7.57
CA ILE A 67 -2.30 8.54 8.34
C ILE A 67 -3.78 8.88 8.30
N VAL A 68 -4.60 7.89 7.98
CA VAL A 68 -6.05 8.04 7.92
C VAL A 68 -6.67 7.03 8.88
N LEU A 69 -7.46 7.53 9.82
CA LEU A 69 -8.16 6.69 10.80
C LEU A 69 -9.44 6.13 10.18
N THR A 70 -9.62 4.81 10.26
CA THR A 70 -10.90 4.21 9.89
C THR A 70 -11.93 4.59 10.96
N GLU A 71 -13.03 5.17 10.51
CA GLU A 71 -14.12 5.48 11.41
C GLU A 71 -14.95 4.22 11.68
N ARG A 72 -15.80 4.31 12.69
CA ARG A 72 -16.65 3.20 13.09
C ARG A 72 -17.48 2.68 11.92
N GLY A 73 -17.37 1.38 11.65
CA GLY A 73 -18.07 0.75 10.53
C GLY A 73 -17.41 0.92 9.16
N GLN A 74 -16.30 1.65 9.11
CA GLN A 74 -15.57 1.88 7.87
C GLN A 74 -14.44 0.86 7.73
N SER A 75 -14.23 0.35 6.51
CA SER A 75 -13.17 -0.62 6.23
C SER A 75 -11.99 0.05 5.52
N HIS A 76 -10.84 -0.63 5.55
CA HIS A 76 -9.69 -0.20 4.74
C HIS A 76 -10.03 -0.16 3.26
N LEU A 77 -10.86 -1.11 2.81
CA LEU A 77 -11.31 -1.17 1.42
C LEU A 77 -12.12 0.07 1.04
N ALA A 78 -13.00 0.53 1.94
CA ALA A 78 -13.79 1.74 1.71
C ALA A 78 -12.91 2.98 1.60
N LEU A 79 -11.88 3.09 2.43
CA LEU A 79 -10.93 4.20 2.36
C LEU A 79 -10.12 4.17 1.06
N ALA A 80 -9.68 2.99 0.65
CA ALA A 80 -8.97 2.82 -0.62
C ALA A 80 -9.86 3.23 -1.80
N ARG A 81 -11.13 2.83 -1.78
CA ARG A 81 -12.10 3.21 -2.82
C ARG A 81 -12.23 4.73 -2.92
N GLU A 82 -12.34 5.42 -1.79
CA GLU A 82 -12.45 6.87 -1.77
C GLU A 82 -11.21 7.55 -2.38
N GLU A 83 -10.02 7.08 -2.03
CA GLU A 83 -8.77 7.65 -2.55
C GLU A 83 -8.63 7.39 -4.05
N ILE A 84 -8.92 6.18 -4.48
CA ILE A 84 -8.83 5.82 -5.91
C ILE A 84 -9.78 6.68 -6.73
N ARG A 85 -11.01 6.84 -6.25
CA ARG A 85 -12.01 7.66 -6.93
C ARG A 85 -11.61 9.12 -6.96
N ARG A 86 -11.20 9.66 -5.82
CA ARG A 86 -10.87 11.09 -5.69
C ARG A 86 -9.67 11.46 -6.55
N ARG A 87 -8.67 10.60 -6.61
CA ARG A 87 -7.44 10.86 -7.37
C ARG A 87 -7.50 10.38 -8.80
N GLY A 88 -8.57 9.72 -9.21
CA GLY A 88 -8.72 9.22 -10.58
C GLY A 88 -7.69 8.16 -10.96
N LEU A 89 -7.32 7.32 -10.01
CA LEU A 89 -6.34 6.25 -10.25
C LEU A 89 -6.99 5.15 -11.08
N LYS A 90 -6.38 4.80 -12.21
CA LYS A 90 -6.97 3.85 -13.16
C LYS A 90 -6.36 2.45 -13.08
N ARG A 91 -5.05 2.37 -12.91
CA ARG A 91 -4.32 1.10 -12.83
C ARG A 91 -3.63 1.03 -11.49
N VAL A 92 -4.11 0.13 -10.65
CA VAL A 92 -3.60 -0.01 -9.27
C VAL A 92 -3.01 -1.41 -9.11
N GLY A 93 -1.73 -1.47 -8.77
CA GLY A 93 -1.06 -2.73 -8.50
C GLY A 93 -1.47 -3.30 -7.16
N PHE A 94 -1.45 -4.62 -7.04
CA PHE A 94 -1.70 -5.30 -5.77
C PHE A 94 -0.71 -6.45 -5.59
N GLU A 95 -0.57 -6.88 -4.36
CA GLU A 95 0.35 -7.97 -3.99
C GLU A 95 -0.29 -9.31 -4.31
N SER A 96 -0.09 -9.80 -5.53
CA SER A 96 -0.76 -11.01 -6.01
C SER A 96 -0.37 -12.28 -5.23
N GLY A 97 0.78 -12.29 -4.59
CA GLY A 97 1.17 -13.39 -3.71
C GLY A 97 0.55 -13.35 -2.33
N ALA A 98 -0.09 -12.24 -1.96
CA ALA A 98 -0.68 -12.04 -0.63
C ALA A 98 -2.20 -11.93 -0.66
N VAL A 99 -2.80 -11.68 -1.81
CA VAL A 99 -4.24 -11.48 -1.95
C VAL A 99 -4.87 -12.76 -2.50
N SER A 100 -5.82 -13.33 -1.74
CA SER A 100 -6.54 -14.52 -2.18
C SER A 100 -7.44 -14.21 -3.37
N VAL A 101 -7.86 -15.27 -4.09
CA VAL A 101 -8.80 -15.11 -5.22
C VAL A 101 -10.11 -14.49 -4.74
N ASP A 102 -10.61 -14.93 -3.58
CA ASP A 102 -11.84 -14.37 -3.02
C ASP A 102 -11.70 -12.90 -2.65
N ALA A 103 -10.57 -12.52 -2.04
CA ALA A 103 -10.30 -11.13 -1.69
C ALA A 103 -10.20 -10.27 -2.94
N LEU A 104 -9.50 -10.76 -3.97
CA LEU A 104 -9.39 -10.04 -5.24
C LEU A 104 -10.75 -9.78 -5.87
N ALA A 105 -11.64 -10.77 -5.84
CA ALA A 105 -12.99 -10.61 -6.37
C ALA A 105 -13.75 -9.50 -5.64
N ARG A 106 -13.61 -9.42 -4.31
CA ARG A 106 -14.21 -8.34 -3.54
C ARG A 106 -13.61 -6.98 -3.90
N TYR A 107 -12.31 -6.91 -4.05
CA TYR A 107 -11.63 -5.66 -4.41
C TYR A 107 -12.05 -5.18 -5.79
N GLU A 108 -12.14 -6.08 -6.75
CA GLU A 108 -12.57 -5.75 -8.12
C GLU A 108 -13.98 -5.19 -8.16
N ARG A 109 -14.87 -5.70 -7.30
CA ARG A 109 -16.23 -5.19 -7.22
C ARG A 109 -16.31 -3.82 -6.53
N ALA A 110 -15.43 -3.56 -5.58
CA ALA A 110 -15.49 -2.35 -4.75
C ALA A 110 -14.67 -1.19 -5.31
N LEU A 111 -13.54 -1.47 -5.96
CA LEU A 111 -12.60 -0.43 -6.37
C LEU A 111 -12.83 -0.01 -7.82
N PRO A 112 -13.00 1.30 -8.09
CA PRO A 112 -13.26 1.81 -9.44
C PRO A 112 -11.97 1.94 -10.25
N CYS A 113 -11.24 0.84 -10.42
CA CYS A 113 -9.96 0.82 -11.12
C CYS A 113 -9.70 -0.57 -11.68
N THR A 114 -8.68 -0.67 -12.53
CA THR A 114 -8.15 -1.96 -12.98
C THR A 114 -7.08 -2.40 -11.99
N LEU A 115 -7.25 -3.56 -11.38
CA LEU A 115 -6.27 -4.15 -10.48
C LEU A 115 -5.26 -4.98 -11.27
N VAL A 116 -3.98 -4.71 -11.07
CA VAL A 116 -2.88 -5.31 -11.83
C VAL A 116 -1.99 -6.10 -10.88
N PRO A 117 -1.78 -7.40 -11.12
CA PRO A 117 -0.84 -8.16 -10.30
C PRO A 117 0.56 -7.55 -10.38
N ALA A 118 1.14 -7.24 -9.22
CA ALA A 118 2.41 -6.52 -9.17
C ALA A 118 3.28 -7.00 -8.00
N GLN A 119 3.28 -8.30 -7.72
CA GLN A 119 4.05 -8.86 -6.60
C GLN A 119 5.56 -8.65 -6.79
N ASP A 120 6.03 -8.63 -8.01
CA ASP A 120 7.45 -8.41 -8.30
C ASP A 120 7.94 -7.02 -7.90
N LEU A 121 7.06 -6.02 -7.82
CA LEU A 121 7.45 -4.68 -7.39
C LEU A 121 7.89 -4.67 -5.92
N PRO A 122 7.04 -5.06 -4.94
CA PRO A 122 7.47 -5.08 -3.54
C PRO A 122 8.56 -6.12 -3.27
N ASP A 123 8.50 -7.30 -3.91
CA ASP A 123 9.51 -8.34 -3.71
C ASP A 123 10.88 -7.89 -4.19
N GLY A 124 10.94 -7.26 -5.35
CA GLY A 124 12.19 -6.74 -5.89
C GLY A 124 12.82 -5.68 -5.00
N LEU A 125 12.01 -4.78 -4.47
CA LEU A 125 12.51 -3.74 -3.58
C LEU A 125 12.99 -4.30 -2.24
N ARG A 126 12.28 -5.27 -1.67
CA ARG A 126 12.70 -5.91 -0.43
C ARG A 126 14.00 -6.70 -0.60
N ALA A 127 14.15 -7.41 -1.71
CA ALA A 127 15.37 -8.13 -2.02
C ALA A 127 16.57 -7.19 -2.16
N SER A 128 16.38 -6.06 -2.82
CA SER A 128 17.41 -5.04 -2.98
C SER A 128 17.84 -4.47 -1.63
N LYS A 129 16.87 -4.20 -0.74
CA LYS A 129 17.17 -3.72 0.61
C LYS A 129 17.95 -4.75 1.41
N ASP A 130 17.54 -6.01 1.36
CA ASP A 130 18.22 -7.08 2.07
C ASP A 130 19.67 -7.23 1.57
N GLY A 131 19.89 -7.11 0.27
CA GLY A 131 21.22 -7.11 -0.30
C GLY A 131 22.08 -5.97 0.19
N GLU A 132 21.51 -4.77 0.29
CA GLU A 132 22.21 -3.60 0.80
C GLU A 132 22.56 -3.78 2.28
N GLU A 133 21.64 -4.31 3.07
CA GLU A 133 21.88 -4.57 4.49
C GLU A 133 22.99 -5.59 4.69
N LEU A 134 23.04 -6.63 3.88
CA LEU A 134 24.09 -7.63 3.96
C LEU A 134 25.44 -7.07 3.52
N ALA A 135 25.46 -6.14 2.60
CA ALA A 135 26.68 -5.51 2.12
C ALA A 135 27.27 -4.51 3.12
N ALA A 136 26.41 -3.96 3.96
CA ALA A 136 26.83 -2.98 4.96
C ALA A 136 27.47 -3.67 6.16
#